data_c7ef97e5da5f9931a62c4a5e3aae23ee
#
_entry.id   c7ef97e5da5f9931a62c4a5e3aae23ee
#
_cell.length_a   1.000
_cell.length_b   1.000
_cell.length_c   1.000
_cell.angle_alpha   90.00
_cell.angle_beta   90.00
_cell.angle_gamma   90.00
#
_symmetry.space_group_name_H-M   'P 1'
#
loop_
_entity.id
_entity.type
_entity.pdbx_description
1 polymer ?
#
loop_
_entity_poly.entity_id
_entity_poly.type
_entity_poly.pdbx_seq_one_letter_code
_entity_poly.pdbx_strand_id
1 'polypeptide(L)'
;MVMTDPIADLLTRIRNANSVRHEVVEVPSSNVKKAIANILLQEGYIKEIEEYNDGVVPMMRISLKYGANKERVITGIKRISKPGLRVYCKKDEVPRVLNGLGIAVVSSSKGLVVDREARKMGLGGEVICYVW
;
A
#
# COMPACT_ATOMS: atom_id res chain seq x y z
N MET A 1 25.90 -6.90 -4.40
CA MET A 1 24.88 -7.00 -3.36
C MET A 1 23.50 -6.77 -3.96
N VAL A 2 22.57 -7.67 -3.69
CA VAL A 2 21.20 -7.54 -4.18
C VAL A 2 20.40 -6.76 -3.16
N MET A 3 19.80 -5.64 -3.59
CA MET A 3 18.89 -4.90 -2.74
C MET A 3 17.49 -5.47 -2.90
N THR A 4 16.83 -5.73 -1.76
CA THR A 4 15.46 -6.24 -1.75
C THR A 4 14.52 -5.12 -1.34
N ASP A 5 13.31 -5.14 -1.91
CA ASP A 5 12.25 -4.20 -1.56
C ASP A 5 10.96 -4.98 -1.34
N PRO A 6 10.72 -5.43 -0.09
CA PRO A 6 9.50 -6.18 0.23
C PRO A 6 8.22 -5.39 -0.04
N ILE A 7 8.28 -4.07 0.10
CA ILE A 7 7.12 -3.21 -0.19
C ILE A 7 6.81 -3.24 -1.68
N ALA A 8 7.84 -3.09 -2.53
CA ALA A 8 7.67 -3.16 -3.98
C ALA A 8 7.13 -4.52 -4.39
N ASP A 9 7.59 -5.60 -3.77
CA ASP A 9 7.09 -6.95 -4.03
C ASP A 9 5.61 -7.06 -3.71
N LEU A 10 5.19 -6.55 -2.56
CA LEU A 10 3.76 -6.53 -2.17
C LEU A 10 2.92 -5.77 -3.21
N LEU A 11 3.36 -4.55 -3.55
CA LEU A 11 2.62 -3.70 -4.49
C LEU A 11 2.55 -4.33 -5.88
N THR A 12 3.65 -4.97 -6.32
CA THR A 12 3.69 -5.66 -7.62
C THR A 12 2.74 -6.85 -7.64
N ARG A 13 2.70 -7.65 -6.58
CA ARG A 13 1.77 -8.78 -6.48
C ARG A 13 0.32 -8.33 -6.54
N ILE A 14 0.00 -7.24 -5.82
CA ILE A 14 -1.36 -6.68 -5.87
C ILE A 14 -1.67 -6.14 -7.26
N ARG A 15 -0.75 -5.41 -7.87
CA ARG A 15 -0.92 -4.85 -9.21
C ARG A 15 -1.16 -5.94 -10.24
N ASN A 16 -0.34 -6.99 -10.22
CA ASN A 16 -0.45 -8.08 -11.21
C ASN A 16 -1.76 -8.85 -11.03
N ALA A 17 -2.12 -9.18 -9.80
CA ALA A 17 -3.39 -9.87 -9.52
C ALA A 17 -4.58 -9.02 -9.93
N ASN A 18 -4.52 -7.73 -9.66
CA ASN A 18 -5.58 -6.79 -10.02
C ASN A 18 -5.74 -6.66 -11.54
N SER A 19 -4.64 -6.70 -12.28
CA SER A 19 -4.68 -6.55 -13.74
C SER A 19 -5.35 -7.75 -14.43
N VAL A 20 -5.21 -8.95 -13.86
CA VAL A 20 -5.86 -10.17 -14.39
C VAL A 20 -7.11 -10.53 -13.61
N ARG A 21 -7.54 -9.66 -12.68
CA ARG A 21 -8.75 -9.81 -11.87
C ARG A 21 -8.78 -11.06 -11.01
N HIS A 22 -7.64 -11.44 -10.44
CA HIS A 22 -7.61 -12.47 -9.40
C HIS A 22 -8.29 -11.94 -8.15
N GLU A 23 -8.95 -12.84 -7.42
CA GLU A 23 -9.68 -12.46 -6.21
C GLU A 23 -8.78 -12.35 -4.98
N VAL A 24 -7.69 -13.11 -4.96
CA VAL A 24 -6.84 -13.25 -3.77
C VAL A 24 -5.36 -13.13 -4.12
N VAL A 25 -4.62 -12.48 -3.24
CA VAL A 25 -3.15 -12.40 -3.30
C VAL A 25 -2.60 -12.93 -1.98
N GLU A 26 -1.61 -13.82 -2.05
CA GLU A 26 -0.96 -14.36 -0.86
C GLU A 26 0.50 -13.90 -0.83
N VAL A 27 0.92 -13.36 0.31
CA VAL A 27 2.28 -12.86 0.51
C VAL A 27 2.79 -13.26 1.89
N PRO A 28 4.11 -13.42 2.06
CA PRO A 28 4.66 -13.54 3.41
C PRO A 28 4.34 -12.27 4.19
N SER A 29 3.97 -12.43 5.46
CA SER A 29 3.56 -11.32 6.31
C SER A 29 4.75 -10.60 6.92
N SER A 30 4.61 -9.30 7.15
CA SER A 30 5.53 -8.50 7.95
C SER A 30 4.75 -7.32 8.53
N ASN A 31 5.31 -6.66 9.55
CA ASN A 31 4.63 -5.52 10.17
C ASN A 31 4.37 -4.38 9.17
N VAL A 32 5.34 -4.10 8.30
CA VAL A 32 5.20 -3.05 7.28
C VAL A 32 4.13 -3.42 6.27
N LYS A 33 4.15 -4.66 5.77
CA LYS A 33 3.15 -5.12 4.80
C LYS A 33 1.74 -5.10 5.39
N LYS A 34 1.60 -5.50 6.66
CA LYS A 34 0.31 -5.43 7.36
C LYS A 34 -0.19 -3.99 7.46
N ALA A 35 0.70 -3.07 7.79
CA ALA A 35 0.32 -1.66 7.93
C ALA A 35 -0.16 -1.09 6.59
N ILE A 36 0.52 -1.41 5.50
CA ILE A 36 0.12 -0.97 4.16
C ILE A 36 -1.23 -1.60 3.79
N ALA A 37 -1.38 -2.89 4.01
CA ALA A 37 -2.62 -3.59 3.69
C ALA A 37 -3.80 -3.03 4.50
N ASN A 38 -3.59 -2.73 5.78
CA ASN A 38 -4.63 -2.13 6.62
C ASN A 38 -5.07 -0.76 6.11
N ILE A 39 -4.12 0.04 5.61
CA ILE A 39 -4.43 1.34 5.00
C ILE A 39 -5.30 1.13 3.76
N LEU A 40 -4.92 0.19 2.89
CA LEU A 40 -5.71 -0.13 1.69
C LEU A 40 -7.12 -0.58 2.05
N LEU A 41 -7.25 -1.37 3.11
CA LEU A 41 -8.55 -1.83 3.59
C LEU A 41 -9.41 -0.67 4.09
N GLN A 42 -8.85 0.20 4.93
CA GLN A 42 -9.55 1.34 5.49
C GLN A 42 -9.98 2.33 4.41
N GLU A 43 -9.16 2.50 3.37
CA GLU A 43 -9.46 3.42 2.28
C GLU A 43 -10.34 2.79 1.20
N GLY A 44 -10.75 1.54 1.37
CA GLY A 44 -11.70 0.89 0.47
C GLY A 44 -11.11 0.33 -0.82
N TYR A 45 -9.80 0.14 -0.88
CA TYR A 45 -9.14 -0.41 -2.08
C TYR A 45 -9.13 -1.93 -2.11
N ILE A 46 -9.18 -2.57 -0.95
CA ILE A 46 -9.25 -4.03 -0.87
C ILE A 46 -10.42 -4.43 0.02
N LYS A 47 -10.81 -5.70 -0.09
CA LYS A 47 -12.03 -6.21 0.55
C LYS A 47 -11.75 -6.75 1.95
N GLU A 48 -10.68 -7.52 2.12
CA GLU A 48 -10.42 -8.26 3.35
C GLU A 48 -8.96 -8.65 3.46
N ILE A 49 -8.49 -8.78 4.70
CA ILE A 49 -7.15 -9.29 5.00
C ILE A 49 -7.31 -10.45 5.97
N GLU A 50 -6.64 -11.57 5.68
CA GLU A 50 -6.62 -12.72 6.55
C GLU A 50 -5.17 -13.12 6.81
N GLU A 51 -4.82 -13.31 8.08
CA GLU A 51 -3.51 -13.79 8.47
C GLU A 51 -3.57 -15.27 8.78
N TYR A 52 -2.58 -16.02 8.33
CA TYR A 52 -2.49 -17.44 8.61
C TYR A 52 -1.02 -17.88 8.63
N ASN A 53 -0.78 -19.07 9.11
CA ASN A 53 0.56 -19.65 9.15
C ASN A 53 0.55 -20.91 8.28
N ASP A 54 1.48 -20.98 7.31
CA ASP A 54 1.55 -22.13 6.42
C ASP A 54 2.37 -23.30 7.01
N GLY A 55 2.74 -23.19 8.30
CA GLY A 55 3.56 -24.16 9.00
C GLY A 55 5.03 -23.79 9.08
N VAL A 56 5.47 -22.83 8.28
CA VAL A 56 6.87 -22.38 8.24
C VAL A 56 6.96 -20.88 8.51
N VAL A 57 6.19 -20.07 7.78
CA VAL A 57 6.22 -18.63 7.90
C VAL A 57 4.82 -18.07 8.05
N PRO A 58 4.67 -16.92 8.74
CA PRO A 58 3.38 -16.24 8.76
C PRO A 58 3.08 -15.67 7.38
N MET A 59 1.84 -15.86 6.93
CA MET A 59 1.36 -15.42 5.63
C MET A 59 0.17 -14.48 5.77
N MET A 60 -0.04 -13.69 4.75
CA MET A 60 -1.17 -12.77 4.68
C MET A 60 -1.89 -13.01 3.37
N ARG A 61 -3.21 -13.23 3.46
CA ARG A 61 -4.08 -13.37 2.30
C ARG A 61 -4.89 -12.09 2.14
N ILE A 62 -4.74 -11.45 1.00
CA ILE A 62 -5.42 -10.19 0.70
C ILE A 62 -6.50 -10.48 -0.34
N SER A 63 -7.77 -10.18 0.00
CA SER A 63 -8.87 -10.32 -0.95
C SER A 63 -9.05 -8.99 -1.65
N LEU A 64 -8.94 -9.01 -2.98
CA LEU A 64 -9.07 -7.80 -3.79
C LEU A 64 -10.54 -7.45 -4.01
N LYS A 65 -10.79 -6.20 -4.28
CA LYS A 65 -12.13 -5.66 -4.44
C LYS A 65 -12.38 -5.26 -5.89
N TYR A 66 -13.56 -5.62 -6.38
CA TYR A 66 -13.98 -5.26 -7.74
C TYR A 66 -15.39 -4.71 -7.72
N GLY A 67 -15.72 -3.91 -8.74
CA GLY A 67 -17.05 -3.37 -8.90
C GLY A 67 -18.02 -4.38 -9.51
N ALA A 68 -19.23 -3.91 -9.84
CA ALA A 68 -20.34 -4.76 -10.26
C ALA A 68 -20.04 -5.61 -11.51
N ASN A 69 -19.26 -5.09 -12.46
CA ASN A 69 -18.89 -5.80 -13.68
C ASN A 69 -17.41 -6.20 -13.66
N LYS A 70 -16.90 -6.56 -12.48
CA LYS A 70 -15.48 -6.85 -12.24
C LYS A 70 -14.58 -5.68 -12.61
N GLU A 71 -15.09 -4.48 -12.43
CA GLU A 71 -14.30 -3.27 -12.61
C GLU A 71 -13.25 -3.19 -11.53
N ARG A 72 -12.03 -2.78 -11.90
CA ARG A 72 -10.97 -2.64 -10.93
C ARG A 72 -11.22 -1.44 -10.02
N VAL A 73 -11.17 -1.67 -8.72
CA VAL A 73 -11.23 -0.58 -7.73
C VAL A 73 -9.88 0.12 -7.67
N ILE A 74 -8.79 -0.66 -7.74
CA ILE A 74 -7.45 -0.10 -7.84
C ILE A 74 -7.14 0.15 -9.30
N THR A 75 -6.95 1.42 -9.67
CA THR A 75 -6.59 1.79 -11.04
C THR A 75 -5.08 1.79 -11.23
N GLY A 76 -4.34 2.22 -10.21
CA GLY A 76 -2.88 2.23 -10.27
C GLY A 76 -2.24 2.15 -8.91
N ILE A 77 -1.03 1.63 -8.89
CA ILE A 77 -0.17 1.54 -7.71
C ILE A 77 1.24 1.92 -8.15
N LYS A 78 1.89 2.83 -7.41
CA LYS A 78 3.24 3.24 -7.75
C LYS A 78 4.11 3.31 -6.50
N ARG A 79 5.24 2.58 -6.52
CA ARG A 79 6.27 2.69 -5.49
C ARG A 79 7.00 4.01 -5.68
N ILE A 80 7.08 4.82 -4.63
CA ILE A 80 7.72 6.14 -4.71
C ILE A 80 9.12 6.10 -4.10
N SER A 81 9.23 5.89 -2.79
CA SER A 81 10.52 5.77 -2.13
C SER A 81 11.07 4.37 -2.34
N LYS A 82 12.34 4.27 -2.72
CA LYS A 82 12.99 2.98 -3.01
C LYS A 82 14.27 2.86 -2.20
N PRO A 83 14.77 1.64 -1.94
CA PRO A 83 16.01 1.49 -1.16
C PRO A 83 17.19 2.28 -1.73
N GLY A 84 17.30 2.41 -3.05
CA GLY A 84 18.37 3.17 -3.68
C GLY A 84 18.07 4.63 -3.93
N LEU A 85 16.84 5.06 -3.67
CA LEU A 85 16.41 6.45 -3.90
C LEU A 85 15.24 6.79 -2.98
N ARG A 86 15.55 7.24 -1.77
CA ARG A 86 14.52 7.58 -0.78
C ARG A 86 13.88 8.91 -1.11
N VAL A 87 12.57 9.00 -0.92
CA VAL A 87 11.78 10.20 -1.18
C VAL A 87 11.06 10.61 0.11
N TYR A 88 11.29 11.85 0.52
CA TYR A 88 10.69 12.39 1.75
C TYR A 88 9.87 13.64 1.42
N CYS A 89 8.91 13.96 2.27
CA CYS A 89 8.16 15.22 2.17
C CYS A 89 8.10 15.88 3.54
N LYS A 90 8.05 17.22 3.53
CA LYS A 90 7.81 18.02 4.72
C LYS A 90 6.32 18.09 5.00
N LYS A 91 5.95 18.48 6.23
CA LYS A 91 4.55 18.53 6.67
C LYS A 91 3.65 19.38 5.77
N ASP A 92 4.19 20.42 5.16
CA ASP A 92 3.46 21.34 4.28
C ASP A 92 3.60 20.99 2.79
N GLU A 93 4.33 19.91 2.49
CA GLU A 93 4.59 19.46 1.12
C GLU A 93 4.11 18.04 0.87
N VAL A 94 3.19 17.54 1.70
CA VAL A 94 2.66 16.19 1.55
C VAL A 94 1.92 16.08 0.22
N PRO A 95 2.32 15.13 -0.66
CA PRO A 95 1.74 15.07 -2.01
C PRO A 95 0.27 14.66 -2.01
N ARG A 96 -0.44 15.15 -3.02
CA ARG A 96 -1.82 14.74 -3.29
C ARG A 96 -1.82 13.90 -4.56
N VAL A 97 -2.55 12.79 -4.52
CA VAL A 97 -2.65 11.89 -5.67
C VAL A 97 -3.97 12.15 -6.36
N LEU A 98 -3.92 12.51 -7.65
CA LEU A 98 -5.10 12.84 -8.46
C LEU A 98 -6.05 13.81 -7.74
N ASN A 99 -5.48 14.90 -7.20
CA ASN A 99 -6.24 15.94 -6.50
C ASN A 99 -7.10 15.41 -5.34
N GLY A 100 -6.60 14.37 -4.65
CA GLY A 100 -7.29 13.78 -3.51
C GLY A 100 -8.17 12.59 -3.82
N LEU A 101 -8.27 12.18 -5.09
CA LEU A 101 -9.03 10.99 -5.46
C LEU A 101 -8.27 9.70 -5.09
N GLY A 102 -6.95 9.75 -5.09
CA GLY A 102 -6.10 8.66 -4.64
C GLY A 102 -5.49 8.96 -3.29
N ILE A 103 -4.59 8.08 -2.86
CA ILE A 103 -3.88 8.24 -1.58
C ILE A 103 -2.37 8.12 -1.77
N ALA A 104 -1.63 8.80 -0.89
CA ALA A 104 -0.21 8.55 -0.70
C ALA A 104 -0.05 7.92 0.68
N VAL A 105 0.78 6.90 0.77
CA VAL A 105 1.12 6.28 2.05
C VAL A 105 2.43 6.89 2.51
N VAL A 106 2.40 7.47 3.70
CA VAL A 106 3.54 8.20 4.28
C VAL A 106 3.99 7.52 5.57
N SER A 107 5.29 7.26 5.68
CA SER A 107 5.89 6.74 6.91
C SER A 107 6.31 7.93 7.76
N SER A 108 5.50 8.21 8.79
CA SER A 108 5.72 9.35 9.69
C SER A 108 6.25 8.89 11.04
N SER A 109 6.51 9.84 11.92
CA SER A 109 6.90 9.56 13.31
C SER A 109 5.80 8.83 14.09
N LYS A 110 4.56 8.90 13.61
CA LYS A 110 3.41 8.22 14.20
C LYS A 110 3.06 6.92 13.49
N GLY A 111 3.95 6.43 12.61
CA GLY A 111 3.72 5.22 11.83
C GLY A 111 3.26 5.51 10.42
N LEU A 112 2.80 4.47 9.73
CA LEU A 112 2.31 4.61 8.37
C LEU A 112 0.91 5.23 8.39
N VAL A 113 0.73 6.31 7.64
CA VAL A 113 -0.55 7.02 7.54
C VAL A 113 -0.79 7.42 6.08
N VAL A 114 -2.06 7.74 5.76
CA VAL A 114 -2.36 8.31 4.45
C VAL A 114 -2.03 9.80 4.44
N ASP A 115 -1.87 10.36 3.24
CA ASP A 115 -1.51 11.77 3.06
C ASP A 115 -2.49 12.71 3.78
N ARG A 116 -3.78 12.42 3.72
CA ARG A 116 -4.81 13.21 4.38
C ARG A 116 -4.58 13.28 5.89
N GLU A 117 -4.26 12.15 6.51
CA GLU A 117 -4.00 12.09 7.94
C GLU A 117 -2.67 12.79 8.29
N ALA A 118 -1.65 12.62 7.45
CA ALA A 118 -0.36 13.29 7.66
C ALA A 118 -0.53 14.81 7.65
N ARG A 119 -1.30 15.34 6.70
CA ARG A 119 -1.60 16.78 6.64
C ARG A 119 -2.36 17.24 7.87
N LYS A 120 -3.35 16.48 8.29
CA LYS A 120 -4.18 16.79 9.46
C LYS A 120 -3.35 16.86 10.74
N MET A 121 -2.40 15.92 10.89
CA MET A 121 -1.53 15.86 12.06
C MET A 121 -0.31 16.78 11.97
N GLY A 122 -0.09 17.43 10.81
CA GLY A 122 1.06 18.28 10.59
C GLY A 122 2.37 17.51 10.55
N LEU A 123 2.36 16.31 9.96
CA LEU A 123 3.53 15.43 9.88
C LEU A 123 3.99 15.24 8.45
N GLY A 124 5.31 15.26 8.23
CA GLY A 124 5.93 14.79 7.00
C GLY A 124 6.51 13.41 7.24
N GLY A 125 7.24 12.91 6.26
CA GLY A 125 7.91 11.63 6.37
C GLY A 125 8.33 11.07 5.04
N GLU A 126 8.61 9.77 5.01
CA GLU A 126 8.98 9.08 3.79
C GLU A 126 7.73 8.74 2.99
N VAL A 127 7.72 9.12 1.72
CA VAL A 127 6.59 8.82 0.82
C VAL A 127 6.78 7.41 0.26
N ILE A 128 5.99 6.48 0.75
CA ILE A 128 6.14 5.06 0.44
C ILE A 128 5.61 4.72 -0.95
N CYS A 129 4.35 5.05 -1.21
CA CYS A 129 3.72 4.72 -2.49
C CYS A 129 2.48 5.58 -2.72
N TYR A 130 2.00 5.54 -3.96
CA TYR A 130 0.72 6.12 -4.35
C TYR A 130 -0.22 4.99 -4.77
N VAL A 131 -1.51 5.14 -4.44
CA VAL A 131 -2.57 4.23 -4.87
C VAL A 131 -3.75 5.05 -5.32
N TRP A 132 -4.34 4.67 -6.44
CA TRP A 132 -5.51 5.38 -6.95
C TRP A 132 -6.43 4.45 -7.73
#